data_2c776babe899d6be4d1e569ef0d4e8e9
#
_entry.id   2c776babe899d6be4d1e569ef0d4e8e9
#
_cell.length_a   1.000
_cell.length_b   1.000
_cell.length_c   1.000
_cell.angle_alpha   90.00
_cell.angle_beta   90.00
_cell.angle_gamma   90.00
#
_symmetry.space_group_name_H-M   'P 1'
#
loop_
_entity.id
_entity.type
_entity.pdbx_description
1 polymer ?
#
loop_
_entity_poly.entity_id
_entity_poly.type
_entity_poly.pdbx_seq_one_letter_code
_entity_poly.pdbx_strand_id
1 'polypeptide(L)'
;MTISQDCSGSLSSAESPVTNPQTSQLAKISTDTERDLEVPADCEIRAGVSFKGLTTWKVGGAAEWYLEPRTLAQTKSGLAWARQHNLPITVIGAGSNLLISDRGLAGLVICTRHLRYVNTQLNNQTQSIYADAGKMVASIAWQAARRGWGGMEWAAGIPGTVGGAVVMNAGAHGHSTQEILVSTEVLNLDGSIETLTN
;
A
#
# COMPACT_ATOMS: atom_id res chain seq x y z
N MET A 1 -16.41 -16.69 -19.37
CA MET A 1 -15.91 -17.98 -18.86
C MET A 1 -16.70 -18.27 -17.59
N THR A 2 -17.55 -19.26 -17.62
CA THR A 2 -18.52 -19.61 -16.57
C THR A 2 -17.80 -20.50 -15.56
N ILE A 3 -17.86 -20.19 -14.27
CA ILE A 3 -17.33 -21.05 -13.21
C ILE A 3 -18.54 -21.61 -12.46
N SER A 4 -18.76 -22.94 -12.53
CA SER A 4 -19.70 -23.68 -11.70
C SER A 4 -19.07 -24.11 -10.40
N GLN A 5 -19.79 -23.98 -9.30
CA GLN A 5 -19.47 -24.54 -8.00
C GLN A 5 -19.62 -26.06 -8.01
N ASP A 6 -18.66 -26.77 -7.44
CA ASP A 6 -18.86 -28.08 -6.84
C ASP A 6 -18.09 -28.15 -5.52
N CYS A 7 -18.85 -28.26 -4.44
CA CYS A 7 -18.37 -28.54 -3.10
C CYS A 7 -18.53 -30.02 -2.82
N SER A 8 -17.44 -30.79 -2.79
CA SER A 8 -17.32 -31.98 -1.93
C SER A 8 -15.92 -32.60 -2.03
N GLY A 9 -15.21 -32.73 -0.92
CA GLY A 9 -13.87 -33.34 -0.89
C GLY A 9 -13.20 -33.21 0.47
N SER A 10 -13.54 -34.11 1.36
CA SER A 10 -12.82 -34.74 2.50
C SER A 10 -11.48 -34.14 2.95
N LEU A 11 -11.42 -33.87 4.24
CA LEU A 11 -10.24 -33.66 5.08
C LEU A 11 -9.32 -34.91 5.05
N SER A 12 -8.04 -34.73 4.70
CA SER A 12 -6.98 -35.69 4.96
C SER A 12 -5.65 -34.99 5.13
N SER A 13 -5.11 -35.10 6.35
CA SER A 13 -3.71 -35.25 6.76
C SER A 13 -2.66 -34.19 6.39
N ALA A 14 -2.16 -33.53 7.45
CA ALA A 14 -0.77 -33.19 7.78
C ALA A 14 0.14 -32.74 6.62
N GLU A 15 0.21 -31.43 6.43
CA GLU A 15 1.33 -30.81 5.74
C GLU A 15 2.37 -30.29 6.74
N SER A 16 3.62 -30.71 6.51
CA SER A 16 4.81 -30.26 7.19
C SER A 16 5.00 -28.75 7.03
N PRO A 17 5.59 -28.03 7.99
CA PRO A 17 5.77 -26.58 7.87
C PRO A 17 6.71 -26.27 6.70
N VAL A 18 6.19 -25.56 5.71
CA VAL A 18 6.99 -24.96 4.63
C VAL A 18 7.87 -23.88 5.27
N THR A 19 9.15 -24.19 5.44
CA THR A 19 10.16 -23.22 5.84
C THR A 19 10.40 -22.26 4.68
N ASN A 20 9.88 -21.06 4.80
CA ASN A 20 10.15 -19.95 3.88
C ASN A 20 11.63 -19.53 4.03
N PRO A 21 12.47 -19.65 2.99
CA PRO A 21 13.90 -19.30 3.08
C PRO A 21 14.19 -17.80 3.27
N GLN A 22 13.19 -16.95 3.31
CA GLN A 22 13.35 -15.50 3.55
C GLN A 22 13.43 -15.10 5.03
N THR A 23 13.28 -16.05 5.98
CA THR A 23 13.27 -15.71 7.42
C THR A 23 14.68 -15.58 8.03
N SER A 24 15.75 -15.87 7.30
CA SER A 24 17.13 -15.89 7.83
C SER A 24 17.93 -14.59 7.66
N GLN A 25 17.36 -13.52 7.08
CA GLN A 25 18.04 -12.23 6.96
C GLN A 25 17.33 -11.12 7.75
N LEU A 26 16.99 -11.39 8.99
CA LEU A 26 16.72 -10.31 9.94
C LEU A 26 18.07 -9.68 10.33
N ALA A 27 18.57 -8.80 9.47
CA ALA A 27 19.69 -7.94 9.80
C ALA A 27 19.35 -7.17 11.09
N LYS A 28 20.18 -7.32 12.11
CA LYS A 28 20.12 -6.47 13.30
C LYS A 28 20.28 -5.04 12.82
N ILE A 29 19.28 -4.19 13.06
CA ILE A 29 19.41 -2.75 12.90
C ILE A 29 20.45 -2.35 13.97
N SER A 30 21.71 -2.19 13.56
CA SER A 30 22.72 -1.61 14.41
C SER A 30 22.37 -0.13 14.55
N THR A 31 22.29 0.36 15.77
CA THR A 31 22.08 1.76 16.11
C THR A 31 23.27 2.65 15.77
N ASP A 32 24.33 2.09 15.23
CA ASP A 32 25.55 2.77 14.83
C ASP A 32 25.68 2.73 13.31
N THR A 33 25.03 3.64 12.63
CA THR A 33 25.53 4.15 11.35
C THR A 33 24.69 5.37 10.97
N GLU A 34 25.17 6.57 11.31
CA GLU A 34 24.90 7.76 10.52
C GLU A 34 25.48 7.49 9.13
N ARG A 35 24.71 6.85 8.27
CA ARG A 35 25.01 6.83 6.85
C ARG A 35 24.58 8.19 6.34
N ASP A 36 25.54 9.10 6.17
CA ASP A 36 25.35 10.33 5.43
C ASP A 36 25.11 9.99 3.94
N LEU A 37 23.89 9.51 3.65
CA LEU A 37 23.47 9.24 2.27
C LEU A 37 22.99 10.55 1.66
N GLU A 38 23.55 10.93 0.53
CA GLU A 38 23.10 12.10 -0.22
C GLU A 38 21.66 11.89 -0.68
N VAL A 39 20.74 12.75 -0.22
CA VAL A 39 19.31 12.69 -0.51
C VAL A 39 19.00 13.54 -1.75
N PRO A 40 18.16 13.05 -2.70
CA PRO A 40 17.76 13.84 -3.85
C PRO A 40 17.09 15.16 -3.43
N ALA A 41 17.43 16.26 -4.10
CA ALA A 41 16.91 17.59 -3.75
C ALA A 41 15.39 17.76 -3.91
N ASP A 42 14.76 16.91 -4.71
CA ASP A 42 13.31 16.93 -4.97
C ASP A 42 12.49 16.09 -4.00
N CYS A 43 13.15 15.30 -3.11
CA CYS A 43 12.48 14.47 -2.10
C CYS A 43 12.98 14.78 -0.70
N GLU A 44 12.07 14.78 0.26
CA GLU A 44 12.39 14.86 1.67
C GLU A 44 12.45 13.45 2.27
N ILE A 45 13.64 12.82 2.23
CA ILE A 45 13.88 11.53 2.88
C ILE A 45 14.39 11.81 4.29
N ARG A 46 13.69 11.29 5.30
CA ARG A 46 13.98 11.50 6.72
C ARG A 46 14.42 10.20 7.39
N ALA A 47 15.40 10.25 8.27
CA ALA A 47 15.81 9.09 9.07
C ALA A 47 15.01 8.99 10.38
N GLY A 48 14.85 7.78 10.90
CA GLY A 48 14.38 7.53 12.25
C GLY A 48 12.91 7.91 12.53
N VAL A 49 12.04 7.92 11.52
CA VAL A 49 10.64 8.33 11.69
C VAL A 49 9.82 7.25 12.41
N SER A 50 9.27 7.57 13.57
CA SER A 50 8.49 6.64 14.40
C SER A 50 7.16 6.25 13.77
N PHE A 51 6.83 4.95 13.79
CA PHE A 51 5.53 4.43 13.34
C PHE A 51 4.38 4.69 14.31
N LYS A 52 4.64 5.11 15.55
CA LYS A 52 3.58 5.41 16.54
C LYS A 52 2.58 6.45 16.06
N GLY A 53 3.00 7.39 15.22
CA GLY A 53 2.13 8.39 14.61
C GLY A 53 1.54 7.97 13.25
N LEU A 54 1.98 6.85 12.69
CA LEU A 54 1.68 6.42 11.32
C LEU A 54 0.74 5.20 11.24
N THR A 55 0.52 4.50 12.35
CA THR A 55 -0.34 3.32 12.43
C THR A 55 -1.53 3.55 13.33
N THR A 56 -2.64 2.84 13.07
CA THR A 56 -3.85 2.90 13.90
C THR A 56 -3.59 2.39 15.32
N TRP A 57 -2.74 1.38 15.46
CA TRP A 57 -2.38 0.80 16.76
C TRP A 57 -1.47 1.70 17.61
N LYS A 58 -0.88 2.76 17.01
CA LYS A 58 0.04 3.71 17.66
C LYS A 58 1.23 3.04 18.36
N VAL A 59 1.68 1.92 17.79
CA VAL A 59 2.84 1.15 18.23
C VAL A 59 3.82 0.96 17.08
N GLY A 60 5.01 0.45 17.37
CA GLY A 60 6.07 0.17 16.41
C GLY A 60 7.26 1.12 16.56
N GLY A 61 8.43 0.61 16.21
CA GLY A 61 9.70 1.33 16.21
C GLY A 61 9.75 2.43 15.15
N ALA A 62 10.93 2.64 14.56
CA ALA A 62 11.12 3.67 13.54
C ALA A 62 11.41 3.06 12.16
N ALA A 63 11.10 3.80 11.12
CA ALA A 63 11.64 3.56 9.79
C ALA A 63 13.12 4.02 9.78
N GLU A 64 14.02 3.21 9.22
CA GLU A 64 15.41 3.63 9.01
C GLU A 64 15.44 4.89 8.13
N TRP A 65 14.76 4.82 6.98
CA TRP A 65 14.52 5.93 6.08
C TRP A 65 13.04 6.04 5.76
N TYR A 66 12.52 7.24 5.64
CA TYR A 66 11.10 7.51 5.42
C TYR A 66 10.90 8.59 4.36
N LEU A 67 10.05 8.30 3.38
CA LEU A 67 9.63 9.21 2.33
C LEU A 67 8.10 9.32 2.31
N GLU A 68 7.60 10.54 2.24
CA GLU A 68 6.18 10.86 2.12
C GLU A 68 5.94 11.68 0.84
N PRO A 69 5.94 11.02 -0.34
CA PRO A 69 5.89 11.70 -1.61
C PRO A 69 4.53 12.34 -1.86
N ARG A 70 4.54 13.47 -2.53
CA ARG A 70 3.33 14.18 -2.98
C ARG A 70 3.09 14.05 -4.48
N THR A 71 4.08 13.58 -5.22
CA THR A 71 4.03 13.41 -6.68
C THR A 71 4.63 12.07 -7.10
N LEU A 72 4.25 11.63 -8.29
CA LEU A 72 4.86 10.44 -8.92
C LEU A 72 6.37 10.64 -9.15
N ALA A 73 6.80 11.86 -9.49
CA ALA A 73 8.22 12.17 -9.67
C ALA A 73 9.01 11.92 -8.38
N GLN A 74 8.55 12.46 -7.24
CA GLN A 74 9.18 12.21 -5.93
C GLN A 74 9.19 10.73 -5.56
N THR A 75 8.13 9.98 -5.90
CA THR A 75 8.11 8.53 -5.66
C THR A 75 9.20 7.84 -6.48
N LYS A 76 9.33 8.19 -7.77
CA LYS A 76 10.37 7.64 -8.65
C LYS A 76 11.77 7.98 -8.17
N SER A 77 12.02 9.23 -7.74
CA SER A 77 13.30 9.65 -7.18
C SER A 77 13.65 8.86 -5.92
N GLY A 78 12.69 8.66 -5.01
CA GLY A 78 12.88 7.84 -3.81
C GLY A 78 13.18 6.36 -4.12
N LEU A 79 12.48 5.78 -5.11
CA LEU A 79 12.76 4.41 -5.56
C LEU A 79 14.18 4.29 -6.15
N ALA A 80 14.58 5.24 -7.00
CA ALA A 80 15.92 5.27 -7.60
C ALA A 80 17.00 5.40 -6.52
N TRP A 81 16.79 6.29 -5.56
CA TRP A 81 17.70 6.48 -4.43
C TRP A 81 17.85 5.20 -3.59
N ALA A 82 16.75 4.54 -3.22
CA ALA A 82 16.80 3.30 -2.45
C ALA A 82 17.55 2.18 -3.21
N ARG A 83 17.33 2.07 -4.52
CA ARG A 83 18.04 1.10 -5.38
C ARG A 83 19.54 1.39 -5.45
N GLN A 84 19.93 2.66 -5.63
CA GLN A 84 21.34 3.07 -5.66
C GLN A 84 22.07 2.68 -4.37
N HIS A 85 21.39 2.69 -3.23
CA HIS A 85 21.96 2.36 -1.93
C HIS A 85 21.68 0.91 -1.50
N ASN A 86 21.09 0.09 -2.39
CA ASN A 86 20.72 -1.31 -2.10
C ASN A 86 19.84 -1.45 -0.84
N LEU A 87 18.92 -0.50 -0.63
CA LEU A 87 18.00 -0.51 0.49
C LEU A 87 16.72 -1.30 0.16
N PRO A 88 16.21 -2.12 1.07
CA PRO A 88 14.88 -2.70 0.94
C PRO A 88 13.83 -1.59 0.95
N ILE A 89 12.73 -1.81 0.21
CA ILE A 89 11.65 -0.85 0.08
C ILE A 89 10.39 -1.44 0.68
N THR A 90 9.74 -0.68 1.56
CA THR A 90 8.42 -1.00 2.11
C THR A 90 7.46 0.12 1.78
N VAL A 91 6.30 -0.21 1.18
CA VAL A 91 5.26 0.77 0.86
C VAL A 91 4.14 0.66 1.89
N ILE A 92 3.72 1.80 2.44
CA ILE A 92 2.60 1.88 3.37
C ILE A 92 1.56 2.91 2.90
N GLY A 93 0.30 2.65 3.22
CA GLY A 93 -0.81 3.59 3.04
C GLY A 93 -1.09 4.38 4.33
N ALA A 94 -2.35 4.35 4.78
CA ALA A 94 -2.76 5.00 6.03
C ALA A 94 -2.30 4.28 7.32
N GLY A 95 -1.70 3.10 7.21
CA GLY A 95 -1.28 2.32 8.37
C GLY A 95 -2.43 1.67 9.16
N SER A 96 -3.60 1.50 8.52
CA SER A 96 -4.82 1.00 9.21
C SER A 96 -4.76 -0.48 9.54
N ASN A 97 -4.04 -1.26 8.72
CA ASN A 97 -3.92 -2.72 8.86
C ASN A 97 -2.46 -3.15 9.07
N LEU A 98 -1.69 -2.34 9.82
CA LEU A 98 -0.28 -2.61 10.05
C LEU A 98 0.02 -2.72 11.54
N LEU A 99 0.73 -3.79 11.88
CA LEU A 99 1.40 -3.95 13.16
C LEU A 99 2.91 -3.99 12.90
N ILE A 100 3.61 -2.98 13.33
CA ILE A 100 5.05 -2.82 13.11
C ILE A 100 5.79 -3.22 14.38
N SER A 101 6.85 -4.00 14.24
CA SER A 101 7.74 -4.38 15.34
C SER A 101 8.37 -3.15 16.01
N ASP A 102 8.63 -3.23 17.30
CA ASP A 102 9.36 -2.20 18.05
C ASP A 102 10.80 -2.02 17.55
N ARG A 103 11.34 -3.00 16.83
CA ARG A 103 12.62 -2.87 16.11
C ARG A 103 12.57 -1.92 14.91
N GLY A 104 11.38 -1.53 14.47
CA GLY A 104 11.17 -0.72 13.27
C GLY A 104 11.33 -1.48 11.97
N LEU A 105 11.55 -0.75 10.89
CA LEU A 105 11.76 -1.29 9.54
C LEU A 105 13.07 -0.75 8.96
N ALA A 106 13.89 -1.67 8.45
CA ALA A 106 15.10 -1.33 7.71
C ALA A 106 14.78 -0.86 6.29
N GLY A 107 15.66 -0.04 5.72
CA GLY A 107 15.54 0.50 4.37
C GLY A 107 14.59 1.67 4.24
N LEU A 108 14.09 1.90 3.03
CA LEU A 108 13.21 3.02 2.72
C LEU A 108 11.73 2.63 2.88
N VAL A 109 11.02 3.33 3.73
CA VAL A 109 9.57 3.26 3.85
C VAL A 109 8.95 4.41 3.05
N ILE A 110 8.13 4.07 2.06
CA ILE A 110 7.40 5.04 1.24
C ILE A 110 5.94 5.08 1.71
N CYS A 111 5.52 6.22 2.27
CA CYS A 111 4.14 6.43 2.70
C CYS A 111 3.34 7.14 1.62
N THR A 112 2.40 6.44 1.00
CA THR A 112 1.62 6.95 -0.13
C THR A 112 0.47 7.88 0.28
N ARG A 113 0.29 8.14 1.57
CA ARG A 113 -0.84 8.92 2.13
C ARG A 113 -1.05 10.28 1.49
N HIS A 114 0.01 10.91 1.00
CA HIS A 114 -0.03 12.22 0.36
C HIS A 114 0.00 12.20 -1.17
N LEU A 115 0.03 11.02 -1.80
CA LEU A 115 -0.24 10.88 -3.23
C LEU A 115 -1.73 11.13 -3.47
N ARG A 116 -2.14 12.37 -3.39
CA ARG A 116 -3.55 12.80 -3.54
C ARG A 116 -3.79 13.59 -4.82
N TYR A 117 -2.76 13.76 -5.61
CA TYR A 117 -2.74 14.77 -6.67
C TYR A 117 -3.24 14.26 -8.02
N VAL A 118 -3.60 13.00 -8.16
CA VAL A 118 -4.14 12.54 -9.41
C VAL A 118 -5.66 12.67 -9.38
N ASN A 119 -6.20 13.22 -10.44
CA ASN A 119 -7.60 13.49 -10.67
C ASN A 119 -8.49 12.33 -10.24
N THR A 120 -9.35 12.55 -9.26
CA THR A 120 -10.54 11.73 -9.11
C THR A 120 -11.43 12.06 -10.32
N GLN A 121 -11.16 11.45 -11.46
CA GLN A 121 -12.03 11.61 -12.62
C GLN A 121 -13.24 10.75 -12.38
N LEU A 122 -14.39 11.41 -12.31
CA LEU A 122 -15.68 10.78 -12.28
C LEU A 122 -16.17 10.71 -13.70
N ASN A 123 -16.16 9.51 -14.26
CA ASN A 123 -16.73 9.29 -15.58
C ASN A 123 -18.21 8.94 -15.43
N ASN A 124 -19.09 9.92 -15.75
CA ASN A 124 -20.54 9.72 -15.64
C ASN A 124 -21.10 8.71 -16.65
N GLN A 125 -20.42 8.48 -17.77
CA GLN A 125 -20.89 7.53 -18.79
C GLN A 125 -20.67 6.08 -18.37
N THR A 126 -19.52 5.80 -17.73
CA THR A 126 -19.16 4.45 -17.28
C THR A 126 -19.38 4.25 -15.77
N GLN A 127 -19.81 5.30 -15.04
CA GLN A 127 -19.92 5.31 -13.59
C GLN A 127 -18.61 4.84 -12.90
N SER A 128 -17.48 5.23 -13.46
CA SER A 128 -16.17 4.86 -12.96
C SER A 128 -15.46 6.02 -12.26
N ILE A 129 -14.66 5.69 -11.26
CA ILE A 129 -13.84 6.63 -10.50
C ILE A 129 -12.39 6.25 -10.67
N TYR A 130 -11.57 7.16 -11.16
CA TYR A 130 -10.12 7.04 -11.09
C TYR A 130 -9.63 7.71 -9.81
N ALA A 131 -8.87 7.01 -9.00
CA ALA A 131 -8.40 7.50 -7.71
C ALA A 131 -6.95 7.09 -7.44
N ASP A 132 -6.21 8.01 -6.82
CA ASP A 132 -4.85 7.76 -6.37
C ASP A 132 -4.73 6.78 -5.23
N ALA A 133 -3.57 6.15 -5.14
CA ALA A 133 -3.21 5.23 -4.07
C ALA A 133 -3.36 5.83 -2.67
N GLY A 134 -3.13 7.13 -2.51
CA GLY A 134 -3.23 7.84 -1.23
C GLY A 134 -4.63 8.37 -0.86
N LYS A 135 -5.61 8.23 -1.74
CA LYS A 135 -7.00 8.65 -1.42
C LYS A 135 -7.62 7.71 -0.39
N MET A 136 -8.40 8.28 0.52
CA MET A 136 -9.17 7.47 1.48
C MET A 136 -10.32 6.76 0.78
N VAL A 137 -10.42 5.44 0.98
CA VAL A 137 -11.49 4.60 0.38
C VAL A 137 -12.87 5.12 0.73
N ALA A 138 -13.11 5.40 2.02
CA ALA A 138 -14.39 5.95 2.48
C ALA A 138 -14.76 7.26 1.76
N SER A 139 -13.78 8.12 1.45
CA SER A 139 -14.02 9.35 0.69
C SER A 139 -14.52 9.09 -0.72
N ILE A 140 -14.04 8.03 -1.39
CA ILE A 140 -14.48 7.63 -2.71
C ILE A 140 -15.92 7.09 -2.65
N ALA A 141 -16.21 6.22 -1.67
CA ALA A 141 -17.55 5.68 -1.44
C ALA A 141 -18.60 6.79 -1.25
N TRP A 142 -18.29 7.78 -0.41
CA TRP A 142 -19.15 8.94 -0.21
C TRP A 142 -19.32 9.81 -1.47
N GLN A 143 -18.29 9.91 -2.29
CA GLN A 143 -18.38 10.63 -3.57
C GLN A 143 -19.29 9.90 -4.57
N ALA A 144 -19.21 8.58 -4.65
CA ALA A 144 -20.11 7.74 -5.45
C ALA A 144 -21.56 7.90 -4.98
N ALA A 145 -21.81 7.75 -3.68
CA ALA A 145 -23.14 7.86 -3.07
C ALA A 145 -23.81 9.22 -3.35
N ARG A 146 -23.07 10.33 -3.24
CA ARG A 146 -23.59 11.68 -3.56
C ARG A 146 -24.01 11.85 -5.01
N ARG A 147 -23.59 10.96 -5.91
CA ARG A 147 -23.97 10.94 -7.33
C ARG A 147 -25.05 9.92 -7.62
N GLY A 148 -25.56 9.24 -6.60
CA GLY A 148 -26.53 8.17 -6.76
C GLY A 148 -25.92 6.89 -7.37
N TRP A 149 -24.60 6.71 -7.30
CA TRP A 149 -23.93 5.51 -7.78
C TRP A 149 -23.84 4.49 -6.65
N GLY A 150 -24.40 3.30 -6.86
CA GLY A 150 -24.36 2.18 -5.93
C GLY A 150 -23.12 1.32 -6.09
N GLY A 151 -22.97 0.31 -5.21
CA GLY A 151 -21.91 -0.71 -5.28
C GLY A 151 -20.66 -0.43 -4.43
N MET A 152 -20.57 0.75 -3.79
CA MET A 152 -19.49 1.09 -2.89
C MET A 152 -19.94 1.37 -1.43
N GLU A 153 -21.17 1.07 -1.08
CA GLU A 153 -21.74 1.36 0.24
C GLU A 153 -20.94 0.69 1.37
N TRP A 154 -20.51 -0.53 1.11
CA TRP A 154 -19.69 -1.32 2.03
C TRP A 154 -18.34 -0.64 2.39
N ALA A 155 -17.82 0.16 1.45
CA ALA A 155 -16.51 0.80 1.59
C ALA A 155 -16.56 2.10 2.41
N ALA A 156 -17.75 2.63 2.73
CA ALA A 156 -17.92 3.88 3.47
C ALA A 156 -17.31 3.84 4.89
N GLY A 157 -17.27 2.65 5.51
CA GLY A 157 -16.68 2.41 6.82
C GLY A 157 -15.26 1.85 6.81
N ILE A 158 -14.70 1.56 5.63
CA ILE A 158 -13.34 0.96 5.52
C ILE A 158 -12.29 2.03 5.80
N PRO A 159 -11.45 1.85 6.84
CA PRO A 159 -10.32 2.74 7.06
C PRO A 159 -9.18 2.42 6.09
N GLY A 160 -8.47 3.43 5.65
CA GLY A 160 -7.30 3.22 4.79
C GLY A 160 -7.40 3.89 3.43
N THR A 161 -6.36 3.70 2.64
CA THR A 161 -6.19 4.31 1.31
C THR A 161 -6.55 3.33 0.20
N VAL A 162 -6.87 3.86 -0.99
CA VAL A 162 -7.19 3.07 -2.19
C VAL A 162 -6.08 2.07 -2.50
N GLY A 163 -4.80 2.50 -2.51
CA GLY A 163 -3.68 1.58 -2.75
C GLY A 163 -3.61 0.44 -1.72
N GLY A 164 -3.83 0.75 -0.43
CA GLY A 164 -3.91 -0.26 0.62
C GLY A 164 -5.10 -1.20 0.44
N ALA A 165 -6.25 -0.70 0.03
CA ALA A 165 -7.45 -1.50 -0.23
C ALA A 165 -7.26 -2.46 -1.41
N VAL A 166 -6.62 -2.00 -2.49
CA VAL A 166 -6.30 -2.85 -3.65
C VAL A 166 -5.33 -3.96 -3.25
N VAL A 167 -4.22 -3.63 -2.60
CA VAL A 167 -3.20 -4.63 -2.19
C VAL A 167 -3.77 -5.67 -1.23
N MET A 168 -4.63 -5.27 -0.32
CA MET A 168 -5.20 -6.16 0.70
C MET A 168 -6.52 -6.81 0.27
N ASN A 169 -7.03 -6.49 -0.91
CA ASN A 169 -8.40 -6.82 -1.33
C ASN A 169 -9.40 -6.50 -0.20
N ALA A 170 -9.33 -5.28 0.33
CA ALA A 170 -10.14 -4.88 1.49
C ALA A 170 -11.63 -5.05 1.20
N GLY A 171 -12.36 -5.58 2.16
CA GLY A 171 -13.79 -5.84 2.01
C GLY A 171 -14.55 -5.77 3.33
N ALA A 172 -15.86 -5.67 3.23
CA ALA A 172 -16.81 -5.73 4.34
C ALA A 172 -18.20 -6.14 3.84
N HIS A 173 -19.03 -6.69 4.74
CA HIS A 173 -20.43 -7.05 4.45
C HIS A 173 -20.61 -7.96 3.21
N GLY A 174 -19.67 -8.85 2.96
CA GLY A 174 -19.71 -9.79 1.84
C GLY A 174 -19.23 -9.23 0.51
N HIS A 175 -18.73 -7.98 0.48
CA HIS A 175 -18.17 -7.33 -0.71
C HIS A 175 -16.68 -7.02 -0.55
N SER A 176 -15.95 -6.91 -1.66
CA SER A 176 -14.52 -6.66 -1.68
C SER A 176 -14.10 -5.69 -2.79
N THR A 177 -12.88 -5.19 -2.68
CA THR A 177 -12.28 -4.28 -3.67
C THR A 177 -12.22 -4.92 -5.06
N GLN A 178 -11.92 -6.22 -5.16
CA GLN A 178 -11.83 -6.95 -6.41
C GLN A 178 -13.13 -6.86 -7.23
N GLU A 179 -14.31 -6.87 -6.59
CA GLU A 179 -15.59 -6.85 -7.28
C GLU A 179 -15.84 -5.54 -8.04
N ILE A 180 -15.23 -4.45 -7.62
CA ILE A 180 -15.43 -3.10 -8.18
C ILE A 180 -14.20 -2.55 -8.90
N LEU A 181 -13.06 -3.22 -8.78
CA LEU A 181 -11.80 -2.80 -9.42
C LEU A 181 -11.87 -3.11 -10.92
N VAL A 182 -11.65 -2.11 -11.75
CA VAL A 182 -11.59 -2.28 -13.22
C VAL A 182 -10.13 -2.48 -13.65
N SER A 183 -9.23 -1.62 -13.18
CA SER A 183 -7.80 -1.69 -13.46
C SER A 183 -7.01 -0.92 -12.43
N THR A 184 -5.72 -1.19 -12.35
CA THR A 184 -4.77 -0.44 -11.52
C THR A 184 -3.49 -0.15 -12.29
N GLU A 185 -2.93 1.04 -12.09
CA GLU A 185 -1.59 1.38 -12.55
C GLU A 185 -0.60 1.09 -11.41
N VAL A 186 0.39 0.28 -11.71
CA VAL A 186 1.43 -0.14 -10.76
C VAL A 186 2.76 0.52 -11.16
N LEU A 187 3.39 1.18 -10.22
CA LEU A 187 4.76 1.68 -10.35
C LEU A 187 5.73 0.57 -9.94
N ASN A 188 6.46 0.03 -10.90
CA ASN A 188 7.47 -0.99 -10.69
C ASN A 188 8.75 -0.40 -10.05
N LEU A 189 9.56 -1.27 -9.46
CA LEU A 189 10.81 -0.86 -8.81
C LEU A 189 11.81 -0.21 -9.77
N ASP A 190 11.74 -0.51 -11.06
CA ASP A 190 12.60 0.12 -12.10
C ASP A 190 12.12 1.51 -12.53
N GLY A 191 10.95 1.95 -12.00
CA GLY A 191 10.32 3.23 -12.33
C GLY A 191 9.40 3.18 -13.55
N SER A 192 9.20 2.01 -14.17
CA SER A 192 8.19 1.80 -15.20
C SER A 192 6.79 1.76 -14.60
N ILE A 193 5.78 2.06 -15.42
CA ILE A 193 4.37 1.96 -15.02
C ILE A 193 3.71 0.90 -15.88
N GLU A 194 3.01 0.00 -15.22
CA GLU A 194 2.24 -1.07 -15.85
C GLU A 194 0.77 -0.94 -15.46
N THR A 195 -0.13 -1.22 -16.41
CA THR A 195 -1.57 -1.27 -16.14
C THR A 195 -2.00 -2.73 -16.04
N LEU A 196 -2.52 -3.10 -14.87
CA LEU A 196 -3.11 -4.41 -14.62
C LEU A 196 -4.64 -4.28 -14.68
N THR A 197 -5.29 -5.17 -15.42
CA THR A 197 -6.76 -5.29 -15.49
C THR A 197 -7.22 -6.42 -14.59
N ASN A 198 -8.42 -6.25 -14.02
CA ASN A 198 -9.05 -7.29 -13.20
C ASN A 198 -9.62 -8.42 -14.06
#